data_063f80d5fd65103aa4024ae59020a079
#
_entry.id   063f80d5fd65103aa4024ae59020a079
#
_cell.length_a   1.000
_cell.length_b   1.000
_cell.length_c   1.000
_cell.angle_alpha   90.00
_cell.angle_beta   90.00
_cell.angle_gamma   90.00
#
_symmetry.space_group_name_H-M   'P 1'
#
loop_
_entity.id
_entity.type
_entity.pdbx_description
1 polymer ?
#
loop_
_entity_poly.entity_id
_entity_poly.type
_entity_poly.pdbx_seq_one_letter_code
_entity_poly.pdbx_strand_id
1 'polypeptide(L)' 'MSLAPPAVWPGSDGEPVSCREKLKMLAENHAEAAQVLRDAFEDAVLMGVDEEAMRRILCDMVAALPSPKRPASAPR' A
#
# COMPACT_ATOMS: atom_id res chain seq x y z
N MET A 1 -4.47 -9.16 -10.96
CA MET A 1 -3.98 -8.51 -9.73
C MET A 1 -4.92 -8.78 -8.58
N SER A 2 -4.39 -8.91 -7.39
CA SER A 2 -5.15 -9.35 -6.24
C SER A 2 -4.96 -8.40 -5.07
N LEU A 3 -6.01 -8.29 -4.24
CA LEU A 3 -5.91 -7.54 -2.99
C LEU A 3 -5.40 -8.42 -1.84
N ALA A 4 -5.04 -9.67 -2.13
CA ALA A 4 -4.48 -10.55 -1.13
C ALA A 4 -3.03 -10.18 -0.84
N PRO A 5 -2.53 -10.46 0.37
CA PRO A 5 -1.14 -10.18 0.69
C PRO A 5 -0.20 -11.06 -0.15
N PRO A 6 1.04 -10.61 -0.35
CA PRO A 6 2.00 -11.43 -1.08
C PRO A 6 2.37 -12.67 -0.27
N ALA A 7 2.82 -13.70 -0.98
CA ALA A 7 3.30 -14.91 -0.31
C ALA A 7 4.62 -14.66 0.41
N VAL A 8 5.42 -13.72 -0.10
CA VAL A 8 6.73 -13.40 0.44
C VAL A 8 6.86 -11.89 0.55
N TRP A 9 7.39 -11.44 1.68
CA TRP A 9 7.66 -10.01 1.92
C TRP A 9 9.15 -9.78 1.76
N PRO A 10 9.58 -9.19 0.64
CA PRO A 10 11.02 -8.99 0.43
C PRO A 10 11.60 -8.00 1.44
N GLY A 11 12.71 -8.38 2.07
CA GLY A 11 13.39 -7.49 2.98
C GLY A 11 14.35 -6.57 2.26
N SER A 12 14.65 -5.44 2.89
CA SER A 12 15.57 -4.47 2.30
C SER A 12 17.00 -4.98 2.25
N ASP A 13 17.29 -6.04 3.01
CA ASP A 13 18.63 -6.67 3.03
C ASP A 13 18.77 -7.79 1.99
N GLY A 14 17.76 -7.99 1.15
CA GLY A 14 17.79 -9.04 0.14
C GLY A 14 17.21 -10.35 0.60
N GLU A 15 16.92 -10.50 1.89
CA GLU A 15 16.32 -11.71 2.44
C GLU A 15 14.85 -11.47 2.74
N PRO A 16 13.99 -12.48 2.57
CA PRO A 16 12.59 -12.30 2.91
C PRO A 16 12.41 -12.11 4.40
N VAL A 17 11.40 -11.31 4.77
CA VAL A 17 11.04 -11.16 6.17
C VAL A 17 10.54 -12.51 6.67
N SER A 18 11.12 -13.01 7.78
CA SER A 18 10.78 -14.32 8.29
C SER A 18 10.32 -14.32 9.74
N CYS A 19 10.43 -13.19 10.44
CA CYS A 19 9.98 -13.09 11.82
C CYS A 19 8.46 -13.26 11.88
N ARG A 20 8.01 -14.22 12.66
CA ARG A 20 6.60 -14.57 12.72
C ARG A 20 5.72 -13.39 13.13
N GLU A 21 6.17 -12.63 14.13
CA GLU A 21 5.39 -11.51 14.60
C GLU A 21 5.32 -10.38 13.57
N LYS A 22 6.43 -10.17 12.86
CA LYS A 22 6.42 -9.17 11.79
C LYS A 22 5.50 -9.59 10.66
N LEU A 23 5.53 -10.88 10.31
CA LEU A 23 4.66 -11.37 9.25
C LEU A 23 3.19 -11.23 9.62
N LYS A 24 2.85 -11.47 10.89
CA LYS A 24 1.48 -11.29 11.33
C LYS A 24 1.06 -9.83 11.23
N MET A 25 1.90 -8.92 11.68
CA MET A 25 1.58 -7.50 11.60
C MET A 25 1.46 -7.03 10.16
N LEU A 26 2.35 -7.49 9.29
CA LEU A 26 2.30 -7.13 7.88
C LEU A 26 1.00 -7.60 7.25
N ALA A 27 0.56 -8.81 7.55
CA ALA A 27 -0.68 -9.34 6.99
C ALA A 27 -1.89 -8.55 7.49
N GLU A 28 -1.91 -8.21 8.77
CA GLU A 28 -3.00 -7.43 9.34
C GLU A 28 -3.05 -6.03 8.74
N ASN A 29 -1.90 -5.39 8.63
CA ASN A 29 -1.84 -4.06 8.03
C ASN A 29 -2.26 -4.08 6.57
N HIS A 30 -1.82 -5.12 5.86
CA HIS A 30 -2.20 -5.26 4.45
C HIS A 30 -3.71 -5.37 4.30
N ALA A 31 -4.34 -6.18 5.16
CA ALA A 31 -5.79 -6.36 5.11
C ALA A 31 -6.52 -5.05 5.36
N GLU A 32 -6.05 -4.28 6.33
CA GLU A 32 -6.66 -2.98 6.63
C GLU A 32 -6.49 -2.00 5.48
N ALA A 33 -5.28 -1.95 4.92
CA ALA A 33 -5.02 -1.05 3.81
C ALA A 33 -5.87 -1.44 2.59
N ALA A 34 -5.99 -2.73 2.33
CA ALA A 34 -6.79 -3.21 1.21
C ALA A 34 -8.25 -2.80 1.36
N GLN A 35 -8.77 -2.88 2.60
CA GLN A 35 -10.17 -2.51 2.84
C GLN A 35 -10.38 -1.02 2.60
N VAL A 36 -9.47 -0.18 3.13
CA VAL A 36 -9.59 1.26 2.95
C VAL A 36 -9.49 1.64 1.48
N LEU A 37 -8.54 1.04 0.76
CA LEU A 37 -8.38 1.33 -0.66
C LEU A 37 -9.60 0.91 -1.45
N ARG A 38 -10.14 -0.27 -1.14
CA ARG A 38 -11.34 -0.76 -1.83
C ARG A 38 -12.51 0.20 -1.60
N ASP A 39 -12.71 0.59 -0.35
CA ASP A 39 -13.83 1.49 -0.03
C ASP A 39 -13.67 2.83 -0.72
N ALA A 40 -12.47 3.39 -0.69
CA ALA A 40 -12.23 4.68 -1.35
C ALA A 40 -12.46 4.60 -2.85
N PHE A 41 -11.99 3.52 -3.46
CA PHE A 41 -12.16 3.32 -4.90
C PHE A 41 -13.63 3.16 -5.27
N GLU A 42 -14.33 2.28 -4.56
CA GLU A 42 -15.73 2.00 -4.85
C GLU A 42 -16.59 3.25 -4.67
N ASP A 43 -16.37 3.96 -3.56
CA ASP A 43 -17.13 5.18 -3.30
C ASP A 43 -16.92 6.21 -4.41
N ALA A 44 -15.67 6.39 -4.83
CA ALA A 44 -15.36 7.38 -5.86
C ALA A 44 -16.03 7.02 -7.17
N VAL A 45 -15.98 5.76 -7.57
CA VAL A 45 -16.60 5.33 -8.82
C VAL A 45 -18.11 5.52 -8.77
N LEU A 46 -18.72 5.19 -7.63
CA LEU A 46 -20.16 5.36 -7.48
C LEU A 46 -20.56 6.83 -7.47
N MET A 47 -19.66 7.71 -7.08
CA MET A 47 -19.92 9.15 -7.12
C MET A 47 -19.59 9.78 -8.47
N GLY A 48 -19.11 9.00 -9.41
CA GLY A 48 -18.90 9.50 -10.77
C GLY A 48 -17.45 9.74 -11.17
N VAL A 49 -16.49 9.35 -10.33
CA VAL A 49 -15.07 9.48 -10.70
C VAL A 49 -14.71 8.37 -11.67
N ASP A 50 -13.95 8.72 -12.71
CA ASP A 50 -13.50 7.75 -13.70
C ASP A 50 -12.60 6.70 -13.03
N GLU A 51 -12.82 5.42 -13.38
CA GLU A 51 -12.11 4.33 -12.72
C GLU A 51 -10.61 4.42 -12.89
N GLU A 52 -10.15 4.68 -14.13
CA GLU A 52 -8.72 4.79 -14.39
C GLU A 52 -8.10 5.96 -13.66
N ALA A 53 -8.82 7.09 -13.65
CA ALA A 53 -8.34 8.26 -12.93
C ALA A 53 -8.23 7.97 -11.44
N MET A 54 -9.19 7.25 -10.88
CA MET A 54 -9.14 6.94 -9.45
C MET A 54 -7.99 6.01 -9.11
N ARG A 55 -7.73 5.01 -9.97
CA ARG A 55 -6.57 4.14 -9.76
C ARG A 55 -5.28 4.93 -9.76
N ARG A 56 -5.16 5.90 -10.70
CA ARG A 56 -3.96 6.73 -10.76
C ARG A 56 -3.82 7.61 -9.53
N ILE A 57 -4.93 8.16 -9.06
CA ILE A 57 -4.91 8.98 -7.84
C ILE A 57 -4.39 8.18 -6.65
N LEU A 58 -4.88 6.96 -6.47
CA LEU A 58 -4.43 6.12 -5.36
C LEU A 58 -2.97 5.71 -5.53
N CYS A 59 -2.55 5.40 -6.75
CA CYS A 59 -1.15 5.07 -7.01
C CYS A 59 -0.24 6.26 -6.71
N ASP A 60 -0.68 7.47 -7.07
CA ASP A 60 0.10 8.68 -6.78
C ASP A 60 0.25 8.89 -5.27
N MET A 61 -0.79 8.59 -4.51
CA MET A 61 -0.70 8.70 -3.05
C MET A 61 0.36 7.76 -2.50
N VAL A 62 0.37 6.52 -2.99
CA VAL A 62 1.36 5.54 -2.54
C VAL A 62 2.77 6.01 -2.93
N ALA A 63 2.92 6.52 -4.15
CA ALA A 63 4.22 6.98 -4.63
C ALA A 63 4.73 8.17 -3.82
N ALA A 64 3.84 8.95 -3.24
CA ALA A 64 4.22 10.13 -2.47
C ALA A 64 4.57 9.83 -1.01
N LEU A 65 4.44 8.59 -0.56
CA LEU A 65 4.73 8.24 0.82
C LEU A 65 6.21 8.47 1.13
N PRO A 66 6.51 9.26 2.18
CA PRO A 66 7.91 9.48 2.54
C PRO A 66 8.50 8.25 3.21
N SER A 67 9.79 8.02 2.98
CA SER A 67 10.47 6.92 3.62
C SER A 67 10.82 7.29 5.06
N PRO A 68 10.50 6.43 6.05
CA PRO A 68 10.93 6.70 7.42
C PRO A 68 12.43 6.56 7.61
N LYS A 69 13.13 5.99 6.63
CA LYS A 69 14.58 5.80 6.69
C LYS A 69 15.35 6.97 6.10
N ARG A 70 14.67 7.98 5.55
CA ARG A 70 15.31 9.13 4.97
C ARG A 70 14.72 10.40 5.56
N PRO A 71 15.51 11.50 5.65
CA PRO A 71 14.94 12.73 6.16
C PRO A 71 13.76 13.18 5.33
N ALA A 72 12.65 13.49 6.01
CA ALA A 72 11.43 13.88 5.32
C ALA A 72 11.60 15.21 4.59
N SER A 73 12.51 16.06 5.08
CA SER A 73 12.72 17.38 4.52
C SER A 73 13.75 17.41 3.40
N ALA A 74 14.28 16.25 3.00
CA ALA A 74 15.30 16.21 1.97
C ALA A 74 14.77 16.87 0.69
N PRO A 75 15.48 17.84 0.15
CA PRO A 75 15.03 18.48 -1.09
C PRO A 75 15.11 17.53 -2.27
N ARG A 76 14.31 17.82 -3.27
CA ARG A 76 14.28 17.03 -4.49
C ARG A 76 14.91 17.80 -5.61
#